data_c51affe5f5506dd60491034b0306c449
#
_entry.id   c51affe5f5506dd60491034b0306c449
#
_cell.length_a   1.000
_cell.length_b   1.000
_cell.length_c   1.000
_cell.angle_alpha   90.00
_cell.angle_beta   90.00
_cell.angle_gamma   90.00
#
_symmetry.space_group_name_H-M   'P 1'
#
loop_
_entity.id
_entity.type
_entity.pdbx_description
1 polymer ?
#
loop_
_entity_poly.entity_id
_entity_poly.type
_entity_poly.pdbx_seq_one_letter_code
_entity_poly.pdbx_strand_id
1 'polypeptide(L)'
;MKNRIESVLLYLLPSVGAILWISTFFGVLMSGPRMVNADGDLGRHITIGGYILDNHLVPLRDVFSHTMLGEPLTPHEWLAQVLFAQVHRLMGINGAVLLAALVIATAFWLVYRQTRAQSGSLLAAAIVSILSLLASSIHWLSRPHIFTFLLLALWMGVLYQIKQGNT
;
A
#
# COMPACT_ATOMS: atom_id res chain seq x y z
N MET A 1 12.74 -15.76 -39.48
CA MET A 1 12.18 -16.52 -38.33
C MET A 1 12.87 -16.19 -37.01
N LYS A 2 14.22 -16.10 -36.97
CA LYS A 2 14.99 -15.82 -35.73
C LYS A 2 14.54 -14.51 -35.02
N ASN A 3 14.34 -13.41 -35.76
CA ASN A 3 13.93 -12.12 -35.20
C ASN A 3 12.50 -12.10 -34.59
N ARG A 4 11.60 -12.98 -35.05
CA ARG A 4 10.24 -13.08 -34.48
C ARG A 4 10.21 -13.79 -33.14
N ILE A 5 11.04 -14.81 -33.00
CA ILE A 5 11.18 -15.57 -31.73
C ILE A 5 11.86 -14.68 -30.68
N GLU A 6 12.91 -13.95 -31.04
CA GLU A 6 13.58 -13.01 -30.15
C GLU A 6 12.64 -11.88 -29.70
N SER A 7 11.82 -11.33 -30.60
CA SER A 7 10.83 -10.32 -30.23
C SER A 7 9.77 -10.87 -29.25
N VAL A 8 9.28 -12.08 -29.48
CA VAL A 8 8.31 -12.75 -28.58
C VAL A 8 8.92 -13.03 -27.20
N LEU A 9 10.16 -13.51 -27.16
CA LEU A 9 10.90 -13.74 -25.91
C LEU A 9 11.10 -12.44 -25.12
N LEU A 10 11.43 -11.33 -25.79
CA LEU A 10 11.58 -10.01 -25.14
C LEU A 10 10.26 -9.50 -24.56
N TYR A 11 9.11 -9.81 -25.16
CA TYR A 11 7.79 -9.48 -24.62
C TYR A 11 7.40 -10.36 -23.42
N LEU A 12 7.92 -11.58 -23.34
CA LEU A 12 7.65 -12.50 -22.24
C LEU A 12 8.56 -12.29 -21.02
N LEU A 13 9.69 -11.59 -21.19
CA LEU A 13 10.58 -11.29 -20.06
C LEU A 13 10.00 -10.13 -19.23
N PRO A 14 9.74 -10.35 -17.92
CA PRO A 14 9.24 -9.29 -17.06
C PRO A 14 10.27 -8.16 -16.94
N SER A 15 9.79 -6.92 -16.98
CA SER A 15 10.64 -5.77 -16.72
C SER A 15 11.16 -5.79 -15.28
N VAL A 16 12.29 -5.12 -15.01
CA VAL A 16 12.82 -4.99 -13.65
C VAL A 16 11.77 -4.39 -12.69
N GLY A 17 10.97 -3.44 -13.18
CA GLY A 17 9.86 -2.89 -12.39
C GLY A 17 8.77 -3.92 -12.08
N ALA A 18 8.46 -4.81 -13.01
CA ALA A 18 7.51 -5.91 -12.78
C ALA A 18 8.07 -6.92 -11.79
N ILE A 19 9.34 -7.29 -11.92
CA ILE A 19 10.02 -8.19 -10.97
C ILE A 19 10.00 -7.58 -9.56
N LEU A 20 10.35 -6.30 -9.42
CA LEU A 20 10.31 -5.58 -8.15
C LEU A 20 8.90 -5.59 -7.54
N TRP A 21 7.88 -5.29 -8.35
CA TRP A 21 6.49 -5.28 -7.89
C TRP A 21 6.04 -6.66 -7.42
N ILE A 22 6.26 -7.69 -8.24
CA ILE A 22 5.88 -9.08 -7.93
C ILE A 22 6.61 -9.58 -6.67
N SER A 23 7.94 -9.37 -6.60
CA SER A 23 8.75 -9.81 -5.45
C SER A 23 8.33 -9.10 -4.17
N THR A 24 8.04 -7.80 -4.23
CA THR A 24 7.54 -7.04 -3.08
C THR A 24 6.17 -7.53 -2.66
N PHE A 25 5.25 -7.70 -3.61
CA PHE A 25 3.90 -8.18 -3.35
C PHE A 25 3.90 -9.54 -2.62
N PHE A 26 4.62 -10.52 -3.15
CA PHE A 26 4.69 -11.83 -2.50
C PHE A 26 5.49 -11.79 -1.19
N GLY A 27 6.55 -10.99 -1.09
CA GLY A 27 7.29 -10.79 0.16
C GLY A 27 6.43 -10.23 1.28
N VAL A 28 5.54 -9.27 0.97
CA VAL A 28 4.57 -8.73 1.92
C VAL A 28 3.52 -9.79 2.29
N LEU A 29 3.00 -10.54 1.33
CA LEU A 29 2.05 -11.64 1.61
C LEU A 29 2.66 -12.69 2.55
N MET A 30 3.92 -13.07 2.35
CA MET A 30 4.63 -14.01 3.23
C MET A 30 4.84 -13.43 4.64
N SER A 31 4.90 -12.11 4.78
CA SER A 31 4.98 -11.42 6.05
C SER A 31 3.62 -11.24 6.74
N GLY A 32 2.53 -11.68 6.13
CA GLY A 32 1.15 -11.51 6.58
C GLY A 32 0.91 -11.86 8.05
N PRO A 33 1.36 -13.03 8.56
CA PRO A 33 1.20 -13.38 9.98
C PRO A 33 1.85 -12.35 10.92
N ARG A 34 3.02 -11.83 10.58
CA ARG A 34 3.69 -10.76 11.35
C ARG A 34 2.92 -9.45 11.29
N MET A 35 2.43 -9.07 10.11
CA MET A 35 1.70 -7.82 9.91
C MET A 35 0.41 -7.73 10.71
N VAL A 36 -0.23 -8.88 10.95
CA VAL A 36 -1.48 -8.98 11.71
C VAL A 36 -1.21 -9.13 13.20
N ASN A 37 -0.25 -10.00 13.57
CA ASN A 37 -0.04 -10.37 14.98
C ASN A 37 0.82 -9.35 15.75
N ALA A 38 1.67 -8.59 15.05
CA ALA A 38 2.50 -7.56 15.69
C ALA A 38 1.71 -6.27 16.01
N ASP A 39 0.44 -6.21 15.62
CA ASP A 39 -0.39 -5.02 15.75
C ASP A 39 -1.80 -5.34 16.24
N GLY A 40 -2.15 -4.85 17.42
CA GLY A 40 -3.50 -4.98 17.96
C GLY A 40 -4.55 -4.05 17.35
N ASP A 41 -4.16 -3.05 16.52
CA ASP A 41 -5.08 -2.01 16.05
C ASP A 41 -5.92 -2.41 14.83
N LEU A 42 -5.54 -3.45 14.08
CA LEU A 42 -6.27 -3.88 12.89
C LEU A 42 -7.74 -4.19 13.21
N GLY A 43 -8.01 -4.84 14.35
CA GLY A 43 -9.39 -5.12 14.80
C GLY A 43 -10.19 -3.84 14.99
N ARG A 44 -9.62 -2.82 15.61
CA ARG A 44 -10.24 -1.50 15.77
C ARG A 44 -10.56 -0.85 14.42
N HIS A 45 -9.63 -0.88 13.49
CA HIS A 45 -9.85 -0.30 12.14
C HIS A 45 -10.97 -1.02 11.39
N ILE A 46 -11.03 -2.35 11.45
CA ILE A 46 -12.09 -3.14 10.84
C ILE A 46 -13.45 -2.84 11.51
N THR A 47 -13.50 -2.74 12.84
CA THR A 47 -14.73 -2.47 13.59
C THR A 47 -15.30 -1.09 13.27
N ILE A 48 -14.47 -0.03 13.33
CA ILE A 48 -14.90 1.34 13.01
C ILE A 48 -15.32 1.44 11.54
N GLY A 49 -14.54 0.88 10.63
CA GLY A 49 -14.87 0.87 9.21
C GLY A 49 -16.16 0.09 8.91
N GLY A 50 -16.38 -1.03 9.60
CA GLY A 50 -17.63 -1.80 9.54
C GLY A 50 -18.84 -0.98 9.97
N TYR A 51 -18.73 -0.28 11.10
CA TYR A 51 -19.77 0.64 11.57
C TYR A 51 -20.11 1.71 10.53
N ILE A 52 -19.07 2.33 9.91
CA ILE A 52 -19.27 3.36 8.88
C ILE A 52 -20.00 2.79 7.66
N LEU A 53 -19.64 1.57 7.23
CA LEU A 53 -20.29 0.89 6.11
C LEU A 53 -21.77 0.57 6.40
N ASP A 54 -22.10 0.17 7.63
CA ASP A 54 -23.47 -0.22 8.00
C ASP A 54 -24.38 0.97 8.23
N ASN A 55 -23.83 2.06 8.80
CA ASN A 55 -24.63 3.21 9.20
C ASN A 55 -24.52 4.39 8.21
N HIS A 56 -23.64 4.31 7.21
CA HIS A 56 -23.37 5.38 6.24
C HIS A 56 -22.99 6.73 6.89
N LEU A 57 -22.36 6.68 8.05
CA LEU A 57 -21.92 7.86 8.79
C LEU A 57 -20.60 7.60 9.53
N VAL A 58 -19.77 8.61 9.64
CA VAL A 58 -18.55 8.58 10.44
C VAL A 58 -18.90 8.90 11.89
N PRO A 59 -18.62 8.02 12.88
CA PRO A 59 -18.99 8.26 14.26
C PRO A 59 -18.20 9.43 14.84
N LEU A 60 -18.88 10.41 15.41
CA LEU A 60 -18.26 11.55 16.11
C LEU A 60 -18.24 11.35 17.63
N ARG A 61 -18.84 10.27 18.10
CA ARG A 61 -18.83 9.83 19.49
C ARG A 61 -18.45 8.37 19.58
N ASP A 62 -17.82 8.00 20.66
CA ASP A 62 -17.41 6.61 20.91
C ASP A 62 -18.66 5.75 21.16
N VAL A 63 -18.88 4.79 20.27
CA VAL A 63 -19.94 3.78 20.36
C VAL A 63 -19.36 2.37 20.56
N PHE A 64 -18.07 2.25 20.77
CA PHE A 64 -17.33 0.98 20.78
C PHE A 64 -16.78 0.61 22.14
N SER A 65 -16.28 1.60 22.90
CA SER A 65 -15.61 1.31 24.16
C SER A 65 -16.59 1.19 25.31
N HIS A 66 -16.23 0.41 26.32
CA HIS A 66 -17.04 0.21 27.51
C HIS A 66 -16.90 1.36 28.51
N THR A 67 -15.71 1.96 28.58
CA THR A 67 -15.37 2.99 29.58
C THR A 67 -15.56 4.43 29.08
N MET A 68 -15.58 4.64 27.76
CA MET A 68 -15.62 5.96 27.14
C MET A 68 -16.85 6.14 26.22
N LEU A 69 -17.91 5.35 26.47
CA LEU A 69 -19.12 5.40 25.67
C LEU A 69 -19.74 6.80 25.65
N GLY A 70 -19.96 7.33 24.44
CA GLY A 70 -20.55 8.66 24.23
C GLY A 70 -19.54 9.82 24.23
N GLU A 71 -18.28 9.58 24.60
CA GLU A 71 -17.23 10.60 24.55
C GLU A 71 -16.89 10.99 23.09
N PRO A 72 -16.34 12.20 22.85
CA PRO A 72 -15.95 12.62 21.50
C PRO A 72 -14.96 11.66 20.86
N LEU A 73 -15.23 11.22 19.63
CA LEU A 73 -14.37 10.39 18.81
C LEU A 73 -14.07 11.09 17.48
N THR A 74 -12.80 11.12 17.10
CA THR A 74 -12.38 11.68 15.81
C THR A 74 -11.65 10.59 15.00
N PRO A 75 -12.35 9.79 14.19
CA PRO A 75 -11.72 8.77 13.36
C PRO A 75 -11.09 9.40 12.11
N HIS A 76 -9.94 10.07 12.28
CA HIS A 76 -9.22 10.74 11.19
C HIS A 76 -8.76 9.79 10.08
N GLU A 77 -8.70 8.50 10.35
CA GLU A 77 -8.32 7.44 9.40
C GLU A 77 -9.54 6.74 8.75
N TRP A 78 -10.73 7.35 8.85
CA TRP A 78 -12.01 6.72 8.50
C TRP A 78 -12.04 6.07 7.11
N LEU A 79 -11.42 6.69 6.10
CA LEU A 79 -11.40 6.14 4.74
C LEU A 79 -10.57 4.85 4.67
N ALA A 80 -9.42 4.82 5.31
CA ALA A 80 -8.60 3.61 5.39
C ALA A 80 -9.32 2.50 6.18
N GLN A 81 -10.02 2.86 7.26
CA GLN A 81 -10.82 1.95 8.06
C GLN A 81 -11.95 1.31 7.24
N VAL A 82 -12.64 2.11 6.41
CA VAL A 82 -13.65 1.61 5.46
C VAL A 82 -13.04 0.64 4.47
N LEU A 83 -11.86 0.94 3.90
CA LEU A 83 -11.19 0.03 2.97
C LEU A 83 -10.80 -1.29 3.64
N PHE A 84 -10.23 -1.26 4.84
CA PHE A 84 -9.92 -2.48 5.61
C PHE A 84 -11.17 -3.29 5.94
N ALA A 85 -12.25 -2.64 6.38
CA ALA A 85 -13.51 -3.31 6.67
C ALA A 85 -14.12 -3.95 5.42
N GLN A 86 -14.08 -3.25 4.27
CA GLN A 86 -14.61 -3.77 3.02
C GLN A 86 -13.87 -5.02 2.55
N VAL A 87 -12.53 -5.00 2.53
CA VAL A 87 -11.76 -6.19 2.13
C VAL A 87 -11.89 -7.32 3.14
N HIS A 88 -12.05 -6.99 4.44
CA HIS A 88 -12.31 -7.98 5.47
C HIS A 88 -13.69 -8.66 5.27
N ARG A 89 -14.73 -7.95 4.88
CA ARG A 89 -16.04 -8.54 4.54
C ARG A 89 -15.97 -9.52 3.38
N LEU A 90 -15.11 -9.24 2.41
CA LEU A 90 -14.97 -10.08 1.21
C LEU A 90 -14.08 -11.31 1.42
N MET A 91 -12.98 -11.17 2.15
CA MET A 91 -11.89 -12.14 2.21
C MET A 91 -11.37 -12.42 3.63
N GLY A 92 -12.05 -11.92 4.66
CA GLY A 92 -11.57 -12.02 6.05
C GLY A 92 -10.26 -11.28 6.27
N ILE A 93 -9.49 -11.75 7.25
CA ILE A 93 -8.20 -11.16 7.60
C ILE A 93 -7.19 -11.20 6.43
N ASN A 94 -7.30 -12.19 5.56
CA ASN A 94 -6.45 -12.31 4.37
C ASN A 94 -6.67 -11.14 3.40
N GLY A 95 -7.88 -10.57 3.35
CA GLY A 95 -8.17 -9.37 2.57
C GLY A 95 -7.37 -8.16 3.04
N ALA A 96 -7.21 -7.98 4.35
CA ALA A 96 -6.40 -6.90 4.89
C ALA A 96 -4.92 -7.04 4.52
N VAL A 97 -4.37 -8.26 4.58
CA VAL A 97 -2.99 -8.54 4.15
C VAL A 97 -2.82 -8.33 2.65
N LEU A 98 -3.79 -8.77 1.85
CA LEU A 98 -3.78 -8.58 0.39
C LEU A 98 -3.81 -7.09 0.03
N LEU A 99 -4.67 -6.30 0.67
CA LEU A 99 -4.73 -4.85 0.49
C LEU A 99 -3.39 -4.20 0.83
N ALA A 100 -2.79 -4.56 1.96
CA ALA A 100 -1.48 -4.05 2.36
C ALA A 100 -0.39 -4.42 1.34
N ALA A 101 -0.38 -5.66 0.84
CA ALA A 101 0.58 -6.10 -0.17
C ALA A 101 0.44 -5.31 -1.48
N LEU A 102 -0.79 -5.07 -1.94
CA LEU A 102 -1.06 -4.27 -3.14
C LEU A 102 -0.60 -2.82 -2.97
N VAL A 103 -0.91 -2.20 -1.84
CA VAL A 103 -0.55 -0.80 -1.55
C VAL A 103 0.97 -0.64 -1.47
N ILE A 104 1.65 -1.49 -0.70
CA ILE A 104 3.10 -1.43 -0.50
C ILE A 104 3.83 -1.69 -1.83
N ALA A 105 3.49 -2.78 -2.54
CA ALA A 105 4.13 -3.11 -3.81
C ALA A 105 3.97 -1.98 -4.84
N THR A 106 2.78 -1.38 -4.91
CA THR A 106 2.51 -0.27 -5.84
C THR A 106 3.25 1.00 -5.45
N ALA A 107 3.34 1.32 -4.16
CA ALA A 107 4.07 2.49 -3.68
C ALA A 107 5.56 2.41 -4.08
N PHE A 108 6.23 1.27 -3.84
CA PHE A 108 7.65 1.11 -4.17
C PHE A 108 7.91 0.93 -5.67
N TRP A 109 6.96 0.39 -6.41
CA TRP A 109 7.01 0.41 -7.86
C TRP A 109 6.93 1.84 -8.41
N LEU A 110 6.14 2.73 -7.82
CA LEU A 110 6.12 4.15 -8.16
C LEU A 110 7.45 4.83 -7.84
N VAL A 111 8.06 4.53 -6.70
CA VAL A 111 9.41 5.02 -6.35
C VAL A 111 10.41 4.58 -7.42
N TYR A 112 10.39 3.30 -7.80
CA TYR A 112 11.26 2.79 -8.88
C TYR A 112 11.03 3.55 -10.20
N ARG A 113 9.78 3.70 -10.63
CA ARG A 113 9.45 4.40 -11.88
C ARG A 113 9.94 5.84 -11.89
N GLN A 114 9.72 6.55 -10.79
CA GLN A 114 10.13 7.95 -10.67
C GLN A 114 11.65 8.09 -10.65
N THR A 115 12.34 7.27 -9.86
CA THR A 115 13.80 7.26 -9.83
C THR A 115 14.39 6.91 -11.21
N ARG A 116 13.79 5.95 -11.90
CA ARG A 116 14.19 5.57 -13.25
C ARG A 116 14.01 6.72 -14.25
N ALA A 117 12.88 7.43 -14.17
CA ALA A 117 12.59 8.56 -15.05
C ALA A 117 13.53 9.75 -14.77
N GLN A 118 13.89 10.00 -13.51
CA GLN A 118 14.74 11.12 -13.12
C GLN A 118 16.22 10.87 -13.34
N SER A 119 16.71 9.67 -13.05
CA SER A 119 18.14 9.33 -13.13
C SER A 119 18.58 8.79 -14.50
N GLY A 120 17.65 8.32 -15.33
CA GLY A 120 17.96 7.58 -16.55
C GLY A 120 18.63 6.21 -16.30
N SER A 121 18.99 5.86 -15.06
CA SER A 121 19.76 4.68 -14.70
C SER A 121 18.88 3.58 -14.10
N LEU A 122 18.91 2.40 -14.73
CA LEU A 122 18.24 1.20 -14.22
C LEU A 122 18.79 0.78 -12.85
N LEU A 123 20.12 0.81 -12.72
CA LEU A 123 20.82 0.40 -11.51
C LEU A 123 20.49 1.34 -10.33
N ALA A 124 20.54 2.66 -10.55
CA ALA A 124 20.18 3.63 -9.52
C ALA A 124 18.74 3.45 -9.06
N ALA A 125 17.79 3.27 -9.99
CA ALA A 125 16.40 3.04 -9.67
C ALA A 125 16.20 1.76 -8.85
N ALA A 126 16.85 0.67 -9.21
CA ALA A 126 16.78 -0.60 -8.48
C ALA A 126 17.36 -0.46 -7.06
N ILE A 127 18.55 0.12 -6.92
CA ILE A 127 19.21 0.31 -5.62
C ILE A 127 18.36 1.17 -4.70
N VAL A 128 17.90 2.34 -5.14
CA VAL A 128 17.08 3.25 -4.34
C VAL A 128 15.81 2.56 -3.89
N SER A 129 15.13 1.83 -4.78
CA SER A 129 13.89 1.13 -4.45
C SER A 129 14.11 0.02 -3.43
N ILE A 130 15.16 -0.79 -3.59
CA ILE A 130 15.48 -1.87 -2.65
C ILE A 130 15.85 -1.30 -1.27
N LEU A 131 16.68 -0.26 -1.23
CA LEU A 131 17.05 0.38 0.04
C LEU A 131 15.82 1.00 0.74
N SER A 132 14.93 1.63 -0.02
CA SER A 132 13.68 2.18 0.52
C SER A 132 12.76 1.08 1.05
N LEU A 133 12.63 -0.05 0.34
CA LEU A 133 11.90 -1.24 0.79
C LEU A 133 12.46 -1.77 2.12
N LEU A 134 13.76 -1.98 2.19
CA LEU A 134 14.43 -2.50 3.39
C LEU A 134 14.26 -1.54 4.58
N ALA A 135 14.49 -0.25 4.37
CA ALA A 135 14.36 0.76 5.42
C ALA A 135 12.92 0.87 5.96
N SER A 136 11.91 0.72 5.09
CA SER A 136 10.50 0.81 5.49
C SER A 136 9.92 -0.48 6.07
N SER A 137 10.58 -1.62 5.86
CA SER A 137 10.03 -2.95 6.16
C SER A 137 9.64 -3.16 7.64
N ILE A 138 10.26 -2.44 8.55
CA ILE A 138 9.92 -2.44 9.98
C ILE A 138 8.52 -1.85 10.26
N HIS A 139 8.02 -1.01 9.36
CA HIS A 139 6.71 -0.36 9.45
C HIS A 139 5.62 -1.07 8.60
N TRP A 140 5.88 -2.26 8.08
CA TRP A 140 4.89 -3.00 7.31
C TRP A 140 3.91 -3.72 8.25
N LEU A 141 2.89 -2.98 8.64
CA LEU A 141 1.76 -3.46 9.43
C LEU A 141 0.47 -3.22 8.65
N SER A 142 -0.57 -4.00 8.90
CA SER A 142 -1.89 -3.81 8.28
C SER A 142 -2.63 -2.63 8.93
N ARG A 143 -2.07 -1.44 8.80
CA ARG A 143 -2.53 -0.17 9.39
C ARG A 143 -2.76 0.92 8.33
N PRO A 144 -3.56 1.93 8.62
CA PRO A 144 -3.80 3.08 7.72
C PRO A 144 -2.55 3.79 7.21
N HIS A 145 -1.46 3.82 7.98
CA HIS A 145 -0.22 4.49 7.57
C HIS A 145 0.42 3.91 6.29
N ILE A 146 0.11 2.67 5.88
CA ILE A 146 0.62 2.11 4.61
C ILE A 146 0.17 2.93 3.40
N PHE A 147 -1.01 3.55 3.48
CA PHE A 147 -1.51 4.44 2.42
C PHE A 147 -0.64 5.69 2.28
N THR A 148 0.04 6.12 3.35
CA THR A 148 0.98 7.26 3.31
C THR A 148 2.14 6.98 2.36
N PHE A 149 2.66 5.74 2.30
CA PHE A 149 3.70 5.37 1.33
C PHE A 149 3.23 5.59 -0.11
N LEU A 150 2.01 5.12 -0.41
CA LEU A 150 1.43 5.26 -1.75
C LEU A 150 1.15 6.72 -2.10
N LEU A 151 0.47 7.44 -1.19
CA LEU A 151 0.08 8.84 -1.41
C LEU A 151 1.31 9.75 -1.52
N LEU A 152 2.35 9.52 -0.70
CA LEU A 152 3.59 10.27 -0.78
C LEU A 152 4.30 10.01 -2.13
N ALA A 153 4.37 8.75 -2.57
CA ALA A 153 4.95 8.43 -3.87
C ALA A 153 4.19 9.10 -5.02
N LEU A 154 2.86 9.08 -4.99
CA LEU A 154 2.03 9.77 -5.98
C LEU A 154 2.25 11.29 -5.95
N TRP A 155 2.26 11.88 -4.76
CA TRP A 155 2.46 13.33 -4.57
C TRP A 155 3.83 13.79 -5.10
N MET A 156 4.88 13.05 -4.78
CA MET A 156 6.23 13.33 -5.31
C MET A 156 6.27 13.25 -6.84
N GLY A 157 5.53 12.34 -7.45
CA GLY A 157 5.38 12.25 -8.90
C GLY A 157 4.71 13.49 -9.50
N VAL A 158 3.63 13.98 -8.87
CA VAL A 158 2.94 15.20 -9.28
C VAL A 158 3.87 16.43 -9.18
N LEU A 159 4.54 16.59 -8.03
CA LEU A 159 5.48 17.69 -7.83
C LEU A 159 6.62 17.69 -8.87
N TYR A 160 7.10 16.50 -9.22
CA TYR A 160 8.13 16.37 -10.25
C TYR A 160 7.60 16.82 -11.63
N GLN A 161 6.38 16.43 -12.01
CA GLN A 161 5.77 16.87 -13.27
C GLN A 161 5.59 18.38 -13.33
N ILE A 162 5.09 18.99 -12.26
CA ILE A 162 4.94 20.44 -12.15
C ILE A 162 6.32 21.14 -12.33
N LYS A 163 7.36 20.62 -11.68
CA LYS A 163 8.72 21.16 -11.82
C LYS A 163 9.23 21.09 -13.25
N GLN A 164 8.82 20.09 -14.05
CA GLN A 164 9.21 19.96 -15.45
C GLN A 164 8.35 20.82 -16.40
N GLY A 165 7.36 21.56 -15.89
CA GLY A 165 6.44 22.36 -16.71
C GLY A 165 5.38 21.54 -17.46
N ASN A 166 5.16 20.30 -17.07
CA ASN A 166 4.13 19.41 -17.62
C ASN A 166 2.86 19.53 -16.76
N THR A 167 2.14 20.66 -16.88
CA THR A 167 0.82 20.88 -16.25
C THR A 167 -0.29 20.73 -17.28
#